data_11502b7c3af4a6998cb2063f1aff1375
#
_entry.id   11502b7c3af4a6998cb2063f1aff1375
#
_cell.length_a   1.000
_cell.length_b   1.000
_cell.length_c   1.000
_cell.angle_alpha   90.00
_cell.angle_beta   90.00
_cell.angle_gamma   90.00
#
_symmetry.space_group_name_H-M   'P 1'
#
loop_
_entity.id
_entity.type
_entity.pdbx_description
1 polymer ?
#
loop_
_entity_poly.entity_id
_entity_poly.type
_entity_poly.pdbx_seq_one_letter_code
_entity_poly.pdbx_strand_id
1 'polypeptide(L)'
;GFELGKRNYWTIFFNFLIFAVVGVCAVITVVGILILPAIFVGFITFLLKAARGEKVNVGDSLSAGFKNGMWWKALLFSIIYFGGIVLGLMLLIAPGLYLITAWVLGIYLLVDKEMLPTEALGKSREFVHQLGFWKIFAVIIVLIMIRELTAIFPILSLFNVFLMPFIAMTYIAVYENAIGNSSTIANED
;
A
#
# COMPACT_ATOMS: atom_id res chain seq x y z
N GLY A 1 -0.35 -16.30 -4.73
CA GLY A 1 -0.39 -14.89 -5.19
C GLY A 1 -0.27 -14.75 -6.71
N PHE A 2 0.61 -15.51 -7.36
CA PHE A 2 0.91 -15.36 -8.79
C PHE A 2 -0.25 -15.79 -9.72
N GLU A 3 -0.97 -16.84 -9.36
CA GLU A 3 -2.11 -17.34 -10.15
C GLU A 3 -3.34 -16.42 -10.05
N LEU A 4 -3.59 -15.83 -8.88
CA LEU A 4 -4.66 -14.86 -8.67
C LEU A 4 -4.40 -13.55 -9.43
N GLY A 5 -3.14 -13.12 -9.52
CA GLY A 5 -2.73 -11.96 -10.28
C GLY A 5 -3.00 -12.11 -11.78
N LYS A 6 -2.74 -13.27 -12.38
CA LYS A 6 -3.00 -13.52 -13.79
C LYS A 6 -4.48 -13.47 -14.16
N ARG A 7 -5.35 -14.04 -13.32
CA ARG A 7 -6.79 -14.14 -13.61
C ARG A 7 -7.51 -12.78 -13.59
N ASN A 8 -7.02 -11.84 -12.80
CA ASN A 8 -7.64 -10.52 -12.62
C ASN A 8 -6.74 -9.35 -13.09
N TYR A 9 -5.64 -9.64 -13.81
CA TYR A 9 -4.65 -8.63 -14.20
C TYR A 9 -5.27 -7.42 -14.90
N TRP A 10 -6.09 -7.65 -15.92
CA TRP A 10 -6.73 -6.57 -16.67
C TRP A 10 -7.68 -5.73 -15.81
N THR A 11 -8.41 -6.37 -14.91
CA THR A 11 -9.29 -5.66 -13.98
C THR A 11 -8.47 -4.76 -13.03
N ILE A 12 -7.37 -5.28 -12.50
CA ILE A 12 -6.46 -4.52 -11.63
C ILE A 12 -5.82 -3.38 -12.42
N PHE A 13 -5.37 -3.63 -13.67
CA PHE A 13 -4.76 -2.64 -14.53
C PHE A 13 -5.71 -1.47 -14.87
N PHE A 14 -6.93 -1.76 -15.33
CA PHE A 14 -7.91 -0.70 -15.65
C PHE A 14 -8.33 0.09 -14.40
N ASN A 15 -8.48 -0.58 -13.27
CA ASN A 15 -8.78 0.12 -12.01
C ASN A 15 -7.63 1.01 -11.57
N PHE A 16 -6.38 0.53 -11.67
CA PHE A 16 -5.21 1.36 -11.42
C PHE A 16 -5.22 2.62 -12.29
N LEU A 17 -5.53 2.49 -13.59
CA LEU A 17 -5.61 3.63 -14.50
C LEU A 17 -6.69 4.64 -14.06
N ILE A 18 -7.89 4.16 -13.67
CA ILE A 18 -8.98 5.02 -13.17
C ILE A 18 -8.54 5.75 -11.91
N PHE A 19 -7.96 5.05 -10.92
CA PHE A 19 -7.47 5.68 -9.70
C PHE A 19 -6.33 6.67 -9.96
N ALA A 20 -5.46 6.39 -10.92
CA ALA A 20 -4.40 7.32 -11.32
C ALA A 20 -4.97 8.61 -11.91
N VAL A 21 -5.96 8.52 -12.82
CA VAL A 21 -6.62 9.69 -13.40
C VAL A 21 -7.33 10.52 -12.34
N VAL A 22 -8.11 9.86 -11.46
CA VAL A 22 -8.80 10.54 -10.34
C VAL A 22 -7.79 11.20 -9.41
N GLY A 23 -6.68 10.53 -9.10
CA GLY A 23 -5.60 11.07 -8.27
C GLY A 23 -4.93 12.30 -8.88
N VAL A 24 -4.61 12.26 -10.18
CA VAL A 24 -4.04 13.41 -10.90
C VAL A 24 -5.01 14.60 -10.89
N CYS A 25 -6.29 14.38 -11.15
CA CYS A 25 -7.30 15.45 -11.06
C CYS A 25 -7.41 16.02 -9.64
N ALA A 26 -7.22 15.21 -8.61
CA ALA A 26 -7.27 15.64 -7.22
C ALA A 26 -6.07 16.52 -6.83
N VAL A 27 -4.86 16.22 -7.34
CA VAL A 27 -3.63 16.99 -7.02
C VAL A 27 -3.69 18.44 -7.51
N ILE A 28 -4.46 18.73 -8.54
CA ILE A 28 -4.57 20.10 -9.13
C ILE A 28 -5.27 21.07 -8.18
N THR A 29 -5.98 20.60 -7.17
CA THR A 29 -6.69 21.45 -6.21
C THR A 29 -6.22 21.21 -4.78
N VAL A 30 -6.19 22.28 -3.95
CA VAL A 30 -5.86 22.18 -2.52
C VAL A 30 -6.81 21.21 -1.80
N VAL A 31 -8.09 21.21 -2.19
CA VAL A 31 -9.11 20.27 -1.68
C VAL A 31 -8.77 18.83 -2.07
N GLY A 32 -8.23 18.64 -3.28
CA GLY A 32 -7.82 17.34 -3.77
C GLY A 32 -6.71 16.70 -2.94
N ILE A 33 -5.76 17.49 -2.45
CA ILE A 33 -4.69 16.98 -1.57
C ILE A 33 -5.27 16.36 -0.29
N LEU A 34 -6.33 16.94 0.26
CA LEU A 34 -7.02 16.42 1.44
C LEU A 34 -7.84 15.15 1.14
N ILE A 35 -8.25 14.97 -0.12
CA ILE A 35 -9.05 13.83 -0.57
C ILE A 35 -8.17 12.65 -1.00
N LEU A 36 -6.92 12.89 -1.41
CA LEU A 36 -5.98 11.86 -1.88
C LEU A 36 -5.85 10.66 -0.93
N PRO A 37 -5.72 10.82 0.40
CA PRO A 37 -5.64 9.68 1.31
C PRO A 37 -6.87 8.77 1.23
N ALA A 38 -8.07 9.34 1.06
CA ALA A 38 -9.29 8.56 0.93
C ALA A 38 -9.34 7.79 -0.40
N ILE A 39 -8.90 8.41 -1.51
CA ILE A 39 -8.79 7.76 -2.81
C ILE A 39 -7.80 6.58 -2.72
N PHE A 40 -6.68 6.78 -2.04
CA PHE A 40 -5.68 5.75 -1.85
C PHE A 40 -6.21 4.57 -1.01
N VAL A 41 -6.97 4.85 0.05
CA VAL A 41 -7.69 3.82 0.82
C VAL A 41 -8.65 3.03 -0.09
N GLY A 42 -9.40 3.72 -0.93
CA GLY A 42 -10.28 3.08 -1.91
C GLY A 42 -9.51 2.12 -2.84
N PHE A 43 -8.36 2.54 -3.32
CA PHE A 43 -7.49 1.71 -4.14
C PHE A 43 -6.96 0.48 -3.38
N ILE A 44 -6.49 0.63 -2.15
CA ILE A 44 -6.05 -0.49 -1.31
C ILE A 44 -7.20 -1.46 -1.04
N THR A 45 -8.41 -0.95 -0.74
CA THR A 45 -9.61 -1.77 -0.57
C THR A 45 -9.90 -2.61 -1.82
N PHE A 46 -9.80 -1.98 -3.00
CA PHE A 46 -9.95 -2.67 -4.28
C PHE A 46 -8.93 -3.80 -4.42
N LEU A 47 -7.66 -3.51 -4.16
CA LEU A 47 -6.57 -4.49 -4.30
C LEU A 47 -6.74 -5.68 -3.35
N LEU A 48 -7.09 -5.43 -2.08
CA LEU A 48 -7.31 -6.49 -1.09
C LEU A 48 -8.46 -7.41 -1.50
N LYS A 49 -9.59 -6.85 -1.92
CA LYS A 49 -10.74 -7.63 -2.40
C LYS A 49 -10.40 -8.43 -3.65
N ALA A 50 -9.71 -7.82 -4.62
CA ALA A 50 -9.27 -8.50 -5.83
C ALA A 50 -8.32 -9.67 -5.53
N ALA A 51 -7.40 -9.51 -4.57
CA ALA A 51 -6.47 -10.54 -4.14
C ALA A 51 -7.17 -11.72 -3.45
N ARG A 52 -8.27 -11.44 -2.72
CA ARG A 52 -9.11 -12.46 -2.07
C ARG A 52 -10.12 -13.10 -3.02
N GLY A 53 -10.16 -12.69 -4.30
CA GLY A 53 -11.05 -13.25 -5.32
C GLY A 53 -12.50 -12.79 -5.21
N GLU A 54 -12.76 -11.72 -4.45
CA GLU A 54 -14.08 -11.13 -4.31
C GLU A 54 -14.48 -10.36 -5.58
N LYS A 55 -15.80 -10.24 -5.82
CA LYS A 55 -16.31 -9.36 -6.88
C LYS A 55 -16.12 -7.91 -6.49
N VAL A 56 -15.43 -7.15 -7.31
CA VAL A 56 -15.07 -5.76 -7.01
C VAL A 56 -15.77 -4.81 -7.97
N ASN A 57 -16.40 -3.79 -7.40
CA ASN A 57 -16.94 -2.65 -8.13
C ASN A 57 -16.09 -1.42 -7.83
N VAL A 58 -15.69 -0.68 -8.88
CA VAL A 58 -14.86 0.53 -8.75
C VAL A 58 -15.55 1.60 -7.90
N GLY A 59 -16.86 1.79 -8.09
CA GLY A 59 -17.63 2.78 -7.34
C GLY A 59 -17.68 2.47 -5.84
N ASP A 60 -17.85 1.20 -5.48
CA ASP A 60 -17.84 0.76 -4.08
C ASP A 60 -16.45 0.93 -3.45
N SER A 61 -15.41 0.66 -4.21
CA SER A 61 -14.02 0.83 -3.74
C SER A 61 -13.66 2.29 -3.54
N LEU A 62 -14.01 3.18 -4.48
CA LEU A 62 -13.81 4.63 -4.31
C LEU A 62 -14.56 5.17 -3.08
N SER A 63 -15.81 4.72 -2.87
CA SER A 63 -16.61 5.15 -1.72
C SER A 63 -16.08 4.63 -0.38
N ALA A 64 -15.33 3.53 -0.37
CA ALA A 64 -14.82 2.91 0.87
C ALA A 64 -13.93 3.87 1.67
N GLY A 65 -13.11 4.71 0.99
CA GLY A 65 -12.26 5.70 1.65
C GLY A 65 -13.03 6.82 2.37
N PHE A 66 -14.33 6.99 2.09
CA PHE A 66 -15.17 8.02 2.71
C PHE A 66 -16.17 7.45 3.72
N LYS A 67 -16.35 6.13 3.76
CA LYS A 67 -17.27 5.45 4.70
C LYS A 67 -16.65 5.34 6.10
N ASN A 68 -17.50 5.31 7.12
CA ASN A 68 -17.14 5.02 8.52
C ASN A 68 -16.00 5.89 9.09
N GLY A 69 -15.87 7.14 8.63
CA GLY A 69 -14.79 8.02 9.07
C GLY A 69 -13.39 7.61 8.57
N MET A 70 -13.31 6.70 7.61
CA MET A 70 -12.05 6.20 7.05
C MET A 70 -11.21 7.33 6.43
N TRP A 71 -11.85 8.34 5.83
CA TRP A 71 -11.17 9.53 5.32
C TRP A 71 -10.28 10.21 6.37
N TRP A 72 -10.82 10.43 7.57
CA TRP A 72 -10.08 11.07 8.65
C TRP A 72 -8.93 10.20 9.17
N LYS A 73 -9.18 8.90 9.31
CA LYS A 73 -8.14 7.93 9.68
C LYS A 73 -7.01 7.90 8.63
N ALA A 74 -7.36 7.89 7.35
CA ALA A 74 -6.40 7.92 6.25
C ALA A 74 -5.58 9.21 6.21
N LEU A 75 -6.21 10.35 6.48
CA LEU A 75 -5.52 11.64 6.57
C LEU A 75 -4.51 11.65 7.72
N LEU A 76 -4.95 11.26 8.92
CA LEU A 76 -4.06 11.17 10.09
C LEU A 76 -2.92 10.17 9.86
N PHE A 77 -3.23 9.01 9.27
CA PHE A 77 -2.22 8.03 8.90
C PHE A 77 -1.16 8.64 7.98
N SER A 78 -1.59 9.36 6.93
CA SER A 78 -0.68 10.00 5.99
C SER A 78 0.22 11.03 6.65
N ILE A 79 -0.34 11.85 7.54
CA ILE A 79 0.43 12.86 8.29
C ILE A 79 1.49 12.20 9.17
N ILE A 80 1.12 11.17 9.94
CA ILE A 80 2.05 10.46 10.83
C ILE A 80 3.10 9.70 10.01
N TYR A 81 2.69 9.00 8.95
CA TYR A 81 3.56 8.22 8.10
C TYR A 81 4.61 9.09 7.40
N PHE A 82 4.18 10.10 6.64
CA PHE A 82 5.08 10.98 5.93
C PHE A 82 5.88 11.87 6.87
N GLY A 83 5.25 12.41 7.91
CA GLY A 83 5.93 13.22 8.92
C GLY A 83 7.02 12.43 9.65
N GLY A 84 6.73 11.20 10.06
CA GLY A 84 7.70 10.31 10.70
C GLY A 84 8.88 9.98 9.79
N ILE A 85 8.61 9.66 8.51
CA ILE A 85 9.69 9.38 7.53
C ILE A 85 10.54 10.61 7.29
N VAL A 86 9.94 11.78 7.06
CA VAL A 86 10.68 13.04 6.83
C VAL A 86 11.54 13.38 8.04
N LEU A 87 10.99 13.33 9.25
CA LEU A 87 11.75 13.55 10.47
C LEU A 87 12.87 12.52 10.64
N GLY A 88 12.60 11.25 10.35
CA GLY A 88 13.61 10.19 10.39
C GLY A 88 14.76 10.44 9.42
N LEU A 89 14.44 10.87 8.19
CA LEU A 89 15.46 11.21 7.17
C LEU A 89 16.24 12.49 7.53
N MET A 90 15.57 13.49 8.13
CA MET A 90 16.24 14.73 8.58
C MET A 90 17.20 14.49 9.75
N LEU A 91 16.85 13.59 10.64
CA LEU A 91 17.72 13.23 11.76
C LEU A 91 18.95 12.43 11.29
N LEU A 92 18.71 11.37 10.52
CA LEU A 92 19.71 10.52 9.90
C LEU A 92 19.02 9.66 8.82
N ILE A 93 19.73 9.34 7.74
CA ILE A 93 19.17 8.50 6.65
C ILE A 93 18.72 7.13 7.19
N ALA A 94 19.47 6.52 8.10
CA ALA A 94 19.17 5.20 8.64
C ALA A 94 17.81 5.08 9.35
N PRO A 95 17.41 5.98 10.28
CA PRO A 95 16.07 5.91 10.87
C PRO A 95 14.95 6.13 9.84
N GLY A 96 15.16 6.98 8.82
CA GLY A 96 14.16 7.15 7.76
C GLY A 96 13.94 5.86 6.96
N LEU A 97 15.02 5.20 6.53
CA LEU A 97 14.94 3.91 5.83
C LEU A 97 14.32 2.81 6.70
N TYR A 98 14.64 2.82 8.00
CA TYR A 98 14.01 1.91 8.96
C TYR A 98 12.49 2.12 9.01
N LEU A 99 12.02 3.36 9.12
CA LEU A 99 10.59 3.66 9.21
C LEU A 99 9.85 3.31 7.91
N ILE A 100 10.42 3.59 6.74
CA ILE A 100 9.86 3.19 5.44
C ILE A 100 9.60 1.68 5.42
N THR A 101 10.57 0.89 5.89
CA THR A 101 10.45 -0.57 5.91
C THR A 101 9.46 -1.03 6.98
N ALA A 102 9.59 -0.53 8.21
CA ALA A 102 8.79 -0.95 9.35
C ALA A 102 7.29 -0.62 9.19
N TRP A 103 6.95 0.43 8.46
CA TRP A 103 5.59 0.92 8.28
C TRP A 103 4.95 0.55 6.95
N VAL A 104 5.64 -0.23 6.11
CA VAL A 104 5.18 -0.58 4.75
C VAL A 104 3.82 -1.28 4.72
N LEU A 105 3.51 -2.09 5.72
CA LEU A 105 2.23 -2.80 5.83
C LEU A 105 1.13 -1.98 6.55
N GLY A 106 1.46 -0.79 7.09
CA GLY A 106 0.54 -0.02 7.91
C GLY A 106 -0.75 0.38 7.20
N ILE A 107 -0.67 0.77 5.93
CA ILE A 107 -1.87 1.15 5.17
C ILE A 107 -2.82 -0.02 4.94
N TYR A 108 -2.30 -1.22 4.74
CA TYR A 108 -3.12 -2.43 4.57
C TYR A 108 -3.84 -2.79 5.86
N LEU A 109 -3.16 -2.69 7.02
CA LEU A 109 -3.76 -2.90 8.34
C LEU A 109 -4.82 -1.85 8.68
N LEU A 110 -4.57 -0.58 8.35
CA LEU A 110 -5.53 0.50 8.53
C LEU A 110 -6.83 0.22 7.75
N VAL A 111 -6.69 -0.24 6.50
CA VAL A 111 -7.83 -0.46 5.59
C VAL A 111 -8.55 -1.77 5.89
N ASP A 112 -7.80 -2.88 6.05
CA ASP A 112 -8.36 -4.23 6.20
C ASP A 112 -8.95 -4.48 7.59
N LYS A 113 -8.29 -3.94 8.62
CA LYS A 113 -8.70 -4.12 10.03
C LYS A 113 -9.36 -2.88 10.63
N GLU A 114 -9.56 -1.83 9.85
CA GLU A 114 -10.11 -0.53 10.28
C GLU A 114 -9.44 0.06 11.54
N MET A 115 -8.16 -0.26 11.75
CA MET A 115 -7.36 0.13 12.92
C MET A 115 -7.19 1.65 13.01
N LEU A 116 -6.80 2.14 14.18
CA LEU A 116 -6.32 3.52 14.33
C LEU A 116 -4.95 3.69 13.65
N PRO A 117 -4.62 4.88 13.12
CA PRO A 117 -3.37 5.11 12.40
C PRO A 117 -2.11 4.71 13.17
N THR A 118 -2.02 5.09 14.44
CA THR A 118 -0.88 4.76 15.31
C THR A 118 -0.78 3.27 15.61
N GLU A 119 -1.91 2.62 15.81
CA GLU A 119 -2.01 1.18 16.05
C GLU A 119 -1.59 0.41 14.78
N ALA A 120 -2.08 0.80 13.61
CA ALA A 120 -1.71 0.20 12.33
C ALA A 120 -0.20 0.29 12.05
N LEU A 121 0.44 1.42 12.36
CA LEU A 121 1.88 1.59 12.22
C LEU A 121 2.67 0.73 13.23
N GLY A 122 2.21 0.67 14.48
CA GLY A 122 2.80 -0.19 15.52
C GLY A 122 2.74 -1.66 15.13
N LYS A 123 1.56 -2.12 14.69
CA LYS A 123 1.33 -3.51 14.25
C LYS A 123 2.11 -3.84 12.98
N SER A 124 2.21 -2.90 12.03
CA SER A 124 3.05 -3.05 10.84
C SER A 124 4.52 -3.33 11.21
N ARG A 125 5.07 -2.55 12.13
CA ARG A 125 6.42 -2.76 12.64
C ARG A 125 6.59 -4.16 13.24
N GLU A 126 5.64 -4.61 14.07
CA GLU A 126 5.65 -5.95 14.66
C GLU A 126 5.69 -7.03 13.59
N PHE A 127 4.80 -6.97 12.60
CA PHE A 127 4.73 -7.94 11.49
C PHE A 127 6.00 -7.96 10.65
N VAL A 128 6.56 -6.81 10.33
CA VAL A 128 7.81 -6.71 9.57
C VAL A 128 8.97 -7.37 10.31
N HIS A 129 9.02 -7.22 11.65
CA HIS A 129 10.04 -7.90 12.46
C HIS A 129 9.83 -9.41 12.51
N GLN A 130 8.57 -9.88 12.64
CA GLN A 130 8.24 -11.31 12.64
C GLN A 130 8.57 -11.99 11.29
N LEU A 131 8.29 -11.34 10.17
CA LEU A 131 8.63 -11.83 8.83
C LEU A 131 10.13 -11.75 8.52
N GLY A 132 10.87 -10.98 9.29
CA GLY A 132 12.28 -10.69 9.11
C GLY A 132 12.50 -9.35 8.39
N PHE A 133 12.87 -8.33 9.15
CA PHE A 133 13.08 -6.96 8.67
C PHE A 133 13.94 -6.90 7.40
N TRP A 134 15.09 -7.59 7.38
CA TRP A 134 16.01 -7.57 6.25
C TRP A 134 15.44 -8.19 4.98
N LYS A 135 14.55 -9.18 5.11
CA LYS A 135 13.86 -9.78 3.95
C LYS A 135 12.91 -8.76 3.32
N ILE A 136 12.11 -8.09 4.13
CA ILE A 136 11.17 -7.06 3.66
C ILE A 136 11.93 -5.87 3.07
N PHE A 137 13.00 -5.42 3.73
CA PHE A 137 13.88 -4.36 3.23
C PHE A 137 14.47 -4.72 1.85
N ALA A 138 14.97 -5.94 1.68
CA ALA A 138 15.51 -6.40 0.40
C ALA A 138 14.44 -6.41 -0.70
N VAL A 139 13.22 -6.87 -0.40
CA VAL A 139 12.09 -6.82 -1.36
C VAL A 139 11.79 -5.38 -1.78
N ILE A 140 11.72 -4.44 -0.83
CA ILE A 140 11.50 -3.02 -1.13
C ILE A 140 12.60 -2.46 -2.03
N ILE A 141 13.87 -2.73 -1.72
CA ILE A 141 15.02 -2.27 -2.53
C ILE A 141 14.95 -2.84 -3.94
N VAL A 142 14.69 -4.14 -4.09
CA VAL A 142 14.56 -4.77 -5.41
C VAL A 142 13.44 -4.13 -6.23
N LEU A 143 12.27 -3.90 -5.63
CA LEU A 143 11.14 -3.24 -6.30
C LEU A 143 11.48 -1.80 -6.72
N ILE A 144 12.18 -1.05 -5.88
CA ILE A 144 12.66 0.30 -6.21
C ILE A 144 13.66 0.22 -7.36
N MET A 145 14.64 -0.68 -7.30
CA MET A 145 15.64 -0.82 -8.36
C MET A 145 15.02 -1.18 -9.72
N ILE A 146 14.06 -2.10 -9.74
CA ILE A 146 13.32 -2.44 -10.97
C ILE A 146 12.61 -1.20 -11.52
N ARG A 147 11.95 -0.44 -10.66
CA ARG A 147 11.24 0.77 -11.06
C ARG A 147 12.20 1.84 -11.62
N GLU A 148 13.30 2.10 -10.93
CA GLU A 148 14.28 3.12 -11.36
C GLU A 148 15.01 2.68 -12.64
N LEU A 149 15.34 1.41 -12.80
CA LEU A 149 15.96 0.88 -14.02
C LEU A 149 15.07 1.08 -15.24
N THR A 150 13.75 0.90 -15.09
CA THR A 150 12.79 1.15 -16.16
C THR A 150 12.57 2.64 -16.43
N ALA A 151 12.82 3.52 -15.45
CA ALA A 151 12.68 4.97 -15.61
C ALA A 151 13.83 5.62 -16.41
N ILE A 152 15.01 4.99 -16.44
CA ILE A 152 16.18 5.49 -17.20
C ILE A 152 15.90 5.53 -18.71
N PHE A 153 15.07 4.63 -19.21
CA PHE A 153 14.71 4.57 -20.62
C PHE A 153 13.29 5.08 -20.84
N PRO A 154 13.07 6.21 -21.59
CA PRO A 154 11.72 6.79 -21.77
C PRO A 154 10.70 5.81 -22.37
N ILE A 155 11.12 4.93 -23.26
CA ILE A 155 10.26 3.89 -23.86
C ILE A 155 9.87 2.84 -22.81
N LEU A 156 10.79 2.48 -21.90
CA LEU A 156 10.54 1.54 -20.81
C LEU A 156 9.72 2.17 -19.68
N SER A 157 9.65 3.51 -19.59
CA SER A 157 8.81 4.19 -18.59
C SER A 157 7.32 3.90 -18.78
N LEU A 158 6.88 3.69 -20.03
CA LEU A 158 5.53 3.19 -20.30
C LEU A 158 5.29 1.80 -19.71
N PHE A 159 6.34 0.98 -19.60
CA PHE A 159 6.27 -0.35 -18.99
C PHE A 159 6.03 -0.28 -17.46
N ASN A 160 6.38 0.84 -16.81
CA ASN A 160 6.10 1.03 -15.38
C ASN A 160 4.61 0.95 -15.06
N VAL A 161 3.74 1.45 -15.96
CA VAL A 161 2.29 1.35 -15.78
C VAL A 161 1.84 -0.12 -15.73
N PHE A 162 2.46 -0.99 -16.53
CA PHE A 162 2.19 -2.43 -16.53
C PHE A 162 2.81 -3.15 -15.33
N LEU A 163 3.91 -2.63 -14.76
CA LEU A 163 4.54 -3.19 -13.57
C LEU A 163 3.78 -2.88 -12.27
N MET A 164 3.03 -1.78 -12.21
CA MET A 164 2.30 -1.36 -11.01
C MET A 164 1.38 -2.43 -10.42
N PRO A 165 0.55 -3.16 -11.19
CA PRO A 165 -0.25 -4.25 -10.63
C PRO A 165 0.59 -5.36 -9.98
N PHE A 166 1.75 -5.69 -10.55
CA PHE A 166 2.66 -6.71 -9.98
C PHE A 166 3.28 -6.25 -8.67
N ILE A 167 3.73 -4.99 -8.61
CA ILE A 167 4.27 -4.38 -7.39
C ILE A 167 3.21 -4.38 -6.29
N ALA A 168 1.98 -3.94 -6.61
CA ALA A 168 0.87 -3.91 -5.67
C ALA A 168 0.53 -5.33 -5.15
N MET A 169 0.48 -6.33 -6.03
CA MET A 169 0.22 -7.71 -5.64
C MET A 169 1.35 -8.31 -4.80
N THR A 170 2.60 -7.89 -5.01
CA THR A 170 3.73 -8.31 -4.17
C THR A 170 3.55 -7.81 -2.73
N TYR A 171 3.20 -6.53 -2.54
CA TYR A 171 2.93 -6.01 -1.20
C TYR A 171 1.75 -6.69 -0.52
N ILE A 172 0.68 -6.99 -1.27
CA ILE A 172 -0.47 -7.72 -0.73
C ILE A 172 -0.08 -9.15 -0.34
N ALA A 173 0.71 -9.84 -1.15
CA ALA A 173 1.18 -11.19 -0.82
C ALA A 173 2.03 -11.20 0.47
N VAL A 174 2.87 -10.18 0.68
CA VAL A 174 3.62 -10.00 1.92
C VAL A 174 2.67 -9.75 3.10
N TYR A 175 1.66 -8.92 2.90
CA TYR A 175 0.65 -8.60 3.91
C TYR A 175 -0.18 -9.83 4.32
N GLU A 176 -0.72 -10.59 3.35
CA GLU A 176 -1.49 -11.81 3.61
C GLU A 176 -0.64 -12.89 4.31
N ASN A 177 0.64 -13.00 3.96
CA ASN A 177 1.58 -13.90 4.66
C ASN A 177 1.80 -13.46 6.12
N ALA A 178 1.91 -12.14 6.36
CA ALA A 178 2.04 -11.60 7.72
C ALA A 178 0.84 -11.97 8.60
N ILE A 179 -0.38 -11.81 8.07
CA ILE A 179 -1.61 -12.15 8.81
C ILE A 179 -1.70 -13.66 9.01
N GLY A 180 -1.41 -14.47 7.98
CA GLY A 180 -1.45 -15.93 8.08
C GLY A 180 -0.53 -16.46 9.18
N ASN A 181 0.70 -15.97 9.24
CA ASN A 181 1.66 -16.37 10.28
C ASN A 181 1.20 -15.94 11.68
N SER A 182 0.63 -14.74 11.83
CA SER A 182 0.16 -14.28 13.14
C SER A 182 -1.02 -15.09 13.66
N SER A 183 -1.91 -15.57 12.80
CA SER A 183 -3.02 -16.43 13.19
C SER A 183 -2.59 -17.84 13.58
N THR A 184 -1.51 -18.36 12.98
CA THR A 184 -0.96 -19.68 13.33
C THR A 184 -0.33 -19.65 14.72
N ILE A 185 0.45 -18.62 15.04
CA ILE A 185 1.08 -18.46 16.37
C ILE A 185 0.02 -18.30 17.45
N ALA A 186 -1.05 -17.53 17.20
CA ALA A 186 -2.12 -17.31 18.18
C ALA A 186 -2.97 -18.58 18.47
N ASN A 187 -2.90 -19.61 17.64
CA ASN A 187 -3.60 -20.88 17.84
C ASN A 187 -2.72 -21.95 18.52
N GLU A 188 -1.41 -21.69 18.70
CA GLU A 188 -0.46 -22.59 19.37
C GLU A 188 -0.24 -22.24 20.85
N ASP A 189 -0.71 -21.07 21.30
CA ASP A 189 -0.71 -20.59 22.70
C ASP A 189 -2.08 -20.87 23.37
#